data_bdde25f2fffd3e31fa8f700ed424a999
#
_entry.id   bdde25f2fffd3e31fa8f700ed424a999
#
_cell.length_a   1.000
_cell.length_b   1.000
_cell.length_c   1.000
_cell.angle_alpha   90.00
_cell.angle_beta   90.00
_cell.angle_gamma   90.00
#
_symmetry.space_group_name_H-M   'P 1'
#
loop_
_entity.id
_entity.type
_entity.pdbx_description
1 polymer ?
#
loop_
_entity_poly.entity_id
_entity_poly.type
_entity_poly.pdbx_seq_one_letter_code
_entity_poly.pdbx_strand_id
1 'polypeptide(L)' 'MADSAATIANHRNGALAAPWRIGVDVGGTFTDLVLQDAAGRMVIGKVPSVPADPSKGVLDAVIDVARKQGMAVRDLLRG' A
#
# COMPACT_ATOMS: atom_id res chain seq x y z
N MET A 1 19.29 -3.35 -15.59
CA MET A 1 18.56 -3.27 -15.21
C MET A 1 17.91 -3.35 -15.07
N ALA A 2 17.87 -3.43 -15.44
CA ALA A 2 17.11 -3.47 -15.36
C ALA A 2 16.40 -3.43 -15.11
N ASP A 3 16.50 -3.60 -15.01
CA ASP A 3 15.69 -3.61 -14.88
C ASP A 3 14.63 -2.84 -14.92
N SER A 4 14.55 -1.79 -15.50
CA SER A 4 13.36 -1.01 -15.35
C SER A 4 12.17 -1.60 -16.10
N ALA A 5 12.46 -2.22 -17.17
CA ALA A 5 11.43 -2.91 -17.93
C ALA A 5 10.76 -4.00 -17.08
N ALA A 6 11.54 -4.73 -16.34
CA ALA A 6 11.02 -5.76 -15.47
C ALA A 6 10.17 -5.14 -14.37
N THR A 7 10.58 -3.98 -13.86
CA THR A 7 9.83 -3.27 -12.85
C THR A 7 8.45 -2.87 -13.38
N ILE A 8 8.42 -2.35 -14.59
CA ILE A 8 7.17 -1.95 -15.22
C ILE A 8 6.26 -3.16 -15.39
N ALA A 9 6.81 -4.28 -15.81
CA ALA A 9 6.03 -5.50 -15.98
C ALA A 9 5.40 -5.95 -14.66
N ASN A 10 6.16 -5.86 -13.57
CA ASN A 10 5.66 -6.21 -12.26
C ASN A 10 4.51 -5.31 -11.84
N HIS A 11 4.63 -4.02 -12.09
CA HIS A 11 3.55 -3.11 -11.78
C HIS A 11 2.30 -3.43 -12.57
N ARG A 12 2.48 -3.79 -13.83
CA ARG A 12 1.38 -4.10 -14.71
C ARG A 12 0.58 -5.29 -14.19
N ASN A 13 1.28 -6.27 -13.63
CA ASN A 13 0.64 -7.44 -13.08
C ASN A 13 -0.10 -7.13 -11.79
N GLY A 14 0.33 -6.09 -11.07
CA GLY A 14 -0.27 -5.75 -9.80
C GLY A 14 -0.05 -6.77 -8.71
N ALA A 15 0.68 -7.84 -9.00
CA ALA A 15 0.87 -8.90 -8.04
C ALA A 15 1.96 -8.54 -7.04
N LEU A 16 1.66 -8.72 -5.77
CA LEU A 16 2.61 -8.52 -4.69
C LEU A 16 3.23 -9.87 -4.32
N ALA A 17 4.51 -9.85 -4.03
CA ALA A 17 5.22 -11.04 -3.60
C ALA A 17 5.11 -11.17 -2.09
N ALA A 18 4.39 -12.17 -1.62
CA ALA A 18 4.25 -12.43 -0.20
C ALA A 18 5.53 -13.03 0.36
N PRO A 19 5.85 -12.76 1.62
CA PRO A 19 5.09 -11.89 2.53
C PRO A 19 5.42 -10.42 2.28
N TRP A 20 4.51 -9.55 2.64
CA TRP A 20 4.78 -8.11 2.60
C TRP A 20 4.55 -7.51 3.99
N ARG A 21 5.08 -6.30 4.17
CA ARG A 21 4.93 -5.58 5.42
C ARG A 21 4.33 -4.21 5.13
N ILE A 22 3.57 -3.72 6.09
CA ILE A 22 2.88 -2.45 5.97
C ILE A 22 3.31 -1.56 7.13
N GLY A 23 3.70 -0.34 6.80
CA GLY A 23 3.96 0.69 7.79
C GLY A 23 2.98 1.83 7.59
N VAL A 24 2.52 2.42 8.68
CA VAL A 24 1.58 3.52 8.64
C VAL A 24 2.11 4.67 9.46
N ASP A 25 2.03 5.88 8.91
CA ASP A 25 2.40 7.10 9.60
C ASP A 25 1.20 8.04 9.59
N VAL A 26 0.65 8.31 10.77
CA VAL A 26 -0.52 9.18 10.91
C VAL A 26 -0.06 10.57 11.27
N GLY A 27 -0.16 11.50 10.32
CA GLY A 27 0.14 12.90 10.55
C GLY A 27 -1.12 13.71 10.79
N GLY A 28 -0.95 15.00 11.08
CA GLY A 28 -2.09 15.87 11.32
C GLY A 28 -2.90 16.15 10.06
N THR A 29 -2.25 16.13 8.90
CA THR A 29 -2.89 16.45 7.62
C THR A 29 -3.12 15.20 6.76
N PHE A 30 -2.11 14.35 6.67
CA PHE A 30 -2.19 13.15 5.85
C PHE A 30 -1.80 11.92 6.64
N THR A 31 -2.38 10.81 6.24
CA THR A 31 -2.00 9.48 6.72
C THR A 31 -1.31 8.77 5.56
N ASP A 32 -0.08 8.33 5.77
CA ASP A 32 0.71 7.66 4.76
C ASP A 32 0.79 6.17 5.09
N LEU A 33 0.66 5.34 4.06
CA LEU A 33 0.84 3.91 4.20
C LEU A 33 1.90 3.47 3.20
N VAL A 34 2.86 2.69 3.67
CA VAL A 34 3.91 2.14 2.81
C VAL A 34 3.83 0.63 2.93
N LEU A 35 3.71 -0.03 1.79
CA LEU A 35 3.75 -1.48 1.72
C LEU A 35 5.00 -1.88 0.97
N GLN A 36 5.77 -2.81 1.53
CA GLN A 36 6.95 -3.36 0.87
C GLN A 36 6.79 -4.86 0.78
N ASP A 37 6.90 -5.40 -0.42
CA ASP A 37 6.73 -6.84 -0.63
C ASP A 37 8.07 -7.58 -0.56
N ALA A 38 8.00 -8.90 -0.69
CA ALA A 38 9.19 -9.74 -0.58
C ALA A 38 10.20 -9.52 -1.70
N ALA A 39 9.74 -8.98 -2.82
CA ALA A 39 10.62 -8.67 -3.95
C ALA A 39 11.22 -7.28 -3.86
N GLY A 40 10.92 -6.53 -2.80
CA GLY A 40 11.42 -5.17 -2.62
C GLY A 40 10.57 -4.10 -3.27
N ARG A 41 9.42 -4.46 -3.83
CA ARG A 41 8.52 -3.49 -4.43
C ARG A 41 7.82 -2.70 -3.34
N MET A 42 7.65 -1.40 -3.57
CA MET A 42 6.98 -0.53 -2.61
C MET A 42 5.73 0.07 -3.23
N VAL A 43 4.66 0.11 -2.43
CA VAL A 43 3.42 0.76 -2.80
C VAL A 43 3.10 1.77 -1.72
N ILE A 44 2.76 2.98 -2.12
CA ILE A 44 2.50 4.06 -1.18
C ILE A 44 1.06 4.52 -1.33
N GLY A 45 0.34 4.59 -0.21
CA GLY A 45 -0.97 5.20 -0.14
C GLY A 45 -0.89 6.47 0.69
N LYS A 46 -1.61 7.50 0.29
CA LYS A 46 -1.64 8.77 1.01
C LYS A 46 -3.06 9.30 0.98
N VAL A 47 -3.64 9.46 2.14
CA VAL A 47 -5.01 9.95 2.28
C VAL A 47 -5.07 11.03 3.33
N PRO A 48 -6.05 11.93 3.27
CA PRO A 48 -6.22 12.92 4.32
C PRO A 48 -6.48 12.23 5.66
N SER A 49 -5.84 12.74 6.70
CA SER A 49 -6.12 12.27 8.05
C SER A 49 -7.50 12.72 8.49
N VAL A 50 -8.09 11.96 9.40
CA VAL A 50 -9.36 12.31 10.02
C VAL A 50 -9.07 12.59 11.49
N PRO A 51 -8.88 13.86 11.87
CA PRO A 51 -8.42 14.18 13.24
C PRO A 51 -9.34 13.65 14.34
N ALA A 52 -10.64 13.61 14.06
CA ALA A 52 -11.60 13.11 15.05
C ALA A 52 -11.57 11.59 15.19
N ASP A 53 -11.00 10.89 14.20
CA ASP A 53 -10.94 9.42 14.20
C ASP A 53 -9.74 8.99 13.37
N PRO A 54 -8.54 8.99 13.96
CA PRO A 54 -7.33 8.64 13.21
C PRO A 54 -7.36 7.24 12.58
N SER A 55 -8.08 6.31 13.19
CA SER A 55 -8.17 4.96 12.64
C SER A 55 -8.90 4.95 11.29
N LYS A 56 -9.80 5.90 11.06
CA LYS A 56 -10.48 6.00 9.78
C LYS A 56 -9.49 6.36 8.67
N GLY A 57 -8.54 7.24 8.96
CA GLY A 57 -7.49 7.57 7.98
C GLY A 57 -6.65 6.35 7.64
N VAL A 58 -6.32 5.55 8.65
CA VAL A 58 -5.56 4.32 8.42
C VAL A 58 -6.35 3.36 7.54
N LEU A 59 -7.64 3.18 7.84
CA LEU A 59 -8.49 2.30 7.05
C LEU A 59 -8.62 2.81 5.61
N ASP A 60 -8.81 4.12 5.45
CA ASP A 60 -8.90 4.71 4.12
C ASP A 60 -7.62 4.46 3.31
N ALA A 61 -6.46 4.55 3.95
CA ALA A 61 -5.19 4.30 3.27
C ALA A 61 -5.07 2.83 2.86
N VAL A 62 -5.49 1.91 3.71
CA VAL A 62 -5.50 0.49 3.39
C VAL A 62 -6.40 0.21 2.19
N ILE A 63 -7.59 0.79 2.20
CA ILE A 63 -8.53 0.63 1.10
C ILE A 63 -7.94 1.20 -0.19
N ASP A 64 -7.30 2.35 -0.12
CA ASP A 64 -6.70 2.97 -1.29
C ASP A 64 -5.63 2.08 -1.91
N VAL A 65 -4.73 1.54 -1.10
CA VAL A 65 -3.68 0.65 -1.59
C VAL A 65 -4.27 -0.64 -2.15
N ALA A 66 -5.25 -1.21 -1.46
CA ALA A 66 -5.88 -2.44 -1.93
C ALA A 66 -6.52 -2.22 -3.30
N ARG A 67 -7.19 -1.08 -3.48
CA ARG A 67 -7.83 -0.75 -4.75
C ARG A 67 -6.80 -0.60 -5.86
N LYS A 68 -5.68 0.08 -5.57
CA LYS A 68 -4.61 0.27 -6.55
C LYS A 68 -3.98 -1.04 -6.97
N GLN A 69 -3.96 -2.01 -6.06
CA GLN A 69 -3.39 -3.32 -6.34
C GLN A 69 -4.42 -4.30 -6.89
N GLY A 70 -5.68 -3.89 -6.99
CA GLY A 70 -6.73 -4.75 -7.51
C GLY A 70 -7.01 -5.94 -6.61
N MET A 71 -6.86 -5.78 -5.30
CA MET A 71 -7.09 -6.88 -4.38
C MET A 71 -8.04 -6.46 -3.27
N ALA A 72 -8.63 -7.45 -2.61
CA ALA A 72 -9.50 -7.20 -1.47
C ALA A 72 -8.66 -6.79 -0.26
N VAL A 73 -9.25 -5.94 0.58
CA VAL A 73 -8.58 -5.49 1.80
C VAL A 73 -8.13 -6.67 2.66
N ARG A 74 -8.97 -7.68 2.80
CA ARG A 74 -8.63 -8.85 3.63
C ARG A 74 -7.40 -9.56 3.11
N ASP A 75 -7.23 -9.61 1.79
CA ASP A 75 -6.07 -10.27 1.18
C ASP A 75 -4.82 -9.44 1.40
N LEU A 76 -4.95 -8.12 1.33
CA LEU A 76 -3.84 -7.23 1.62
C LEU A 76 -3.36 -7.40 3.06
N LEU A 77 -4.29 -7.48 4.01
CA LEU A 77 -3.93 -7.60 5.42
C LEU A 77 -3.44 -8.99 5.80
N ARG A 78 -3.71 -9.98 4.97
CA ARG A 78 -3.27 -11.35 5.22
C ARG A 78 -1.80 -11.57 4.82
N GLY A 79 -1.36 -10.87 3.79
CA GLY A 79 -0.03 -11.08 3.24
C GLY A 79 1.10 -10.75 4.15
#